data_59b8edb3d06620fb00744c7dbea3e032
#
_entry.id   59b8edb3d06620fb00744c7dbea3e032
#
_cell.length_a   1.000
_cell.length_b   1.000
_cell.length_c   1.000
_cell.angle_alpha   90.00
_cell.angle_beta   90.00
_cell.angle_gamma   90.00
#
_symmetry.space_group_name_H-M   'P 1'
#
loop_
_entity.id
_entity.type
_entity.pdbx_description
1 polymer ?
#
loop_
_entity_poly.entity_id
_entity_poly.type
_entity_poly.pdbx_seq_one_letter_code
_entity_poly.pdbx_strand_id
1 'polypeptide(L)'
;MWEIEEHRRVDKQLSGAVPTEVLKRYEKWKDIARVSGPLGLRAIKGFHDEALSGERKGHRCSRLGLQWRVIYRVVANVLLIQIVQVTAHDYRRP
;
A
#
# COMPACT_ATOMS: atom_id res chain seq x y z
N MET A 1 -16.50 5.09 6.33
CA MET A 1 -15.06 5.19 6.03
C MET A 1 -14.42 3.82 6.02
N TRP A 2 -13.33 3.70 5.30
CA TRP A 2 -12.60 2.44 5.24
C TRP A 2 -11.73 2.27 6.48
N GLU A 3 -11.64 1.04 6.97
CA GLU A 3 -10.68 0.69 8.02
C GLU A 3 -9.34 0.31 7.41
N ILE A 4 -8.25 0.66 8.09
CA ILE A 4 -6.90 0.30 7.68
C ILE A 4 -6.33 -0.63 8.74
N GLU A 5 -5.89 -1.80 8.31
CA GLU A 5 -5.24 -2.77 9.17
C GLU A 5 -3.82 -2.99 8.65
N GLU A 6 -2.84 -2.79 9.50
CA GLU A 6 -1.43 -3.00 9.13
C GLU A 6 -0.94 -4.31 9.69
N HIS A 7 -0.39 -5.16 8.82
CA HIS A 7 0.26 -6.37 9.29
C HIS A 7 1.45 -5.98 10.18
N ARG A 8 1.69 -6.74 11.25
CA ARG A 8 2.75 -6.42 12.23
C ARG A 8 4.13 -6.25 11.60
N ARG A 9 4.41 -6.92 10.47
CA ARG A 9 5.68 -6.76 9.76
C ARG A 9 5.90 -5.33 9.26
N VAL A 10 4.82 -4.57 9.06
CA VAL A 10 4.91 -3.20 8.56
C VAL A 10 5.65 -2.30 9.55
N ASP A 11 5.40 -2.46 10.85
CA ASP A 11 6.13 -1.69 11.87
C ASP A 11 7.64 -1.89 11.75
N LYS A 12 8.07 -3.16 11.58
CA LYS A 12 9.49 -3.46 11.40
C LYS A 12 10.03 -2.86 10.11
N GLN A 13 9.25 -2.93 9.05
CA GLN A 13 9.66 -2.40 7.75
C GLN A 13 9.84 -0.88 7.80
N LEU A 14 8.99 -0.20 8.55
CA LEU A 14 9.05 1.27 8.66
C LEU A 14 10.02 1.77 9.72
N SER A 15 10.48 0.91 10.63
CA SER A 15 11.45 1.30 11.68
C SER A 15 12.89 1.27 11.18
N GLY A 16 13.13 0.79 9.97
CA GLY A 16 14.45 0.75 9.36
C GLY A 16 14.82 2.08 8.71
N ALA A 17 15.80 2.05 7.80
CA ALA A 17 16.28 3.23 7.09
C ALA A 17 15.33 3.60 5.94
N VAL A 18 14.17 4.14 6.28
CA VAL A 18 13.17 4.56 5.32
C VAL A 18 13.27 6.07 5.08
N PRO A 19 13.36 6.51 3.82
CA PRO A 19 13.41 7.94 3.53
C PRO A 19 12.19 8.68 4.10
N THR A 20 12.41 9.87 4.64
CA THR A 20 11.35 10.69 5.22
C THR A 20 10.21 10.94 4.22
N GLU A 21 10.55 11.15 2.95
CA GLU A 21 9.55 11.39 1.91
C GLU A 21 8.63 10.17 1.72
N VAL A 22 9.17 8.97 1.85
CA VAL A 22 8.39 7.74 1.75
C VAL A 22 7.42 7.65 2.93
N LEU A 23 7.89 7.95 4.13
CA LEU A 23 7.04 7.95 5.33
C LEU A 23 5.88 8.94 5.19
N LYS A 24 6.15 10.13 4.68
CA LYS A 24 5.12 11.15 4.44
C LYS A 24 4.11 10.68 3.41
N ARG A 25 4.58 10.08 2.32
CA ARG A 25 3.69 9.58 1.29
C ARG A 25 2.84 8.42 1.80
N TYR A 26 3.39 7.59 2.66
CA TYR A 26 2.66 6.49 3.27
C TYR A 26 1.51 7.01 4.15
N GLU A 27 1.77 8.03 4.97
CA GLU A 27 0.72 8.63 5.80
C GLU A 27 -0.39 9.23 4.92
N LYS A 28 -0.01 9.92 3.85
CA LYS A 28 -0.97 10.46 2.90
C LYS A 28 -1.77 9.36 2.22
N TRP A 29 -1.10 8.28 1.85
CA TRP A 29 -1.73 7.11 1.23
C TRP A 29 -2.81 6.55 2.16
N LYS A 30 -2.49 6.39 3.44
CA LYS A 30 -3.46 5.89 4.42
C LYS A 30 -4.65 6.82 4.59
N ASP A 31 -4.41 8.13 4.61
CA ASP A 31 -5.50 9.10 4.72
C ASP A 31 -6.46 9.01 3.53
N ILE A 32 -5.92 8.92 2.33
CA ILE A 32 -6.72 8.77 1.12
C ILE A 32 -7.49 7.44 1.15
N ALA A 33 -6.81 6.38 1.57
CA ALA A 33 -7.43 5.06 1.67
C ALA A 33 -8.60 5.05 2.65
N ARG A 34 -8.48 5.72 3.79
CA ARG A 34 -9.57 5.80 4.78
C ARG A 34 -10.78 6.51 4.22
N VAL A 35 -10.59 7.62 3.54
CA VAL A 35 -11.68 8.47 3.07
C VAL A 35 -12.30 7.94 1.79
N SER A 36 -11.47 7.53 0.84
CA SER A 36 -11.91 7.23 -0.52
C SER A 36 -11.79 5.76 -0.92
N GLY A 37 -11.15 4.96 -0.09
CA GLY A 37 -10.98 3.54 -0.36
C GLY A 37 -10.10 3.24 -1.58
N PRO A 38 -10.20 2.00 -2.11
CA PRO A 38 -9.36 1.57 -3.23
C PRO A 38 -9.52 2.44 -4.48
N LEU A 39 -10.73 2.92 -4.75
CA LEU A 39 -10.98 3.76 -5.92
C LEU A 39 -10.23 5.08 -5.82
N GLY A 40 -10.14 5.65 -4.62
CA GLY A 40 -9.37 6.88 -4.40
C GLY A 40 -7.89 6.66 -4.62
N LEU A 41 -7.36 5.53 -4.15
CA LEU A 41 -5.96 5.18 -4.37
C LEU A 41 -5.65 5.01 -5.85
N ARG A 42 -6.55 4.37 -6.59
CA ARG A 42 -6.38 4.13 -8.02
C ARG A 42 -6.47 5.41 -8.84
N ALA A 43 -7.16 6.42 -8.34
CA ALA A 43 -7.34 7.69 -9.03
C ALA A 43 -6.10 8.59 -8.96
N ILE A 44 -5.20 8.36 -8.01
CA ILE A 44 -3.97 9.17 -7.85
C ILE A 44 -2.88 8.62 -8.76
N LYS A 45 -2.58 9.34 -9.83
CA LYS A 45 -1.58 8.91 -10.81
C LYS A 45 -0.23 8.58 -10.18
N GLY A 46 0.22 9.41 -9.26
CA GLY A 46 1.52 9.25 -8.63
C GLY A 46 1.69 7.95 -7.85
N PHE A 47 0.60 7.32 -7.44
CA PHE A 47 0.66 6.03 -6.75
C PHE A 47 0.84 4.85 -7.70
N HIS A 48 0.55 5.01 -8.99
CA HIS A 48 0.65 3.91 -9.96
C HIS A 48 0.05 2.61 -9.42
N ASP A 49 -1.14 2.71 -8.84
CA ASP A 49 -1.79 1.56 -8.22
C ASP A 49 -2.13 0.51 -9.27
N GLU A 50 -1.78 -0.75 -8.99
CA GLU A 50 -2.03 -1.84 -9.92
C GLU A 50 -2.30 -3.15 -9.19
N ALA A 51 -3.07 -4.01 -9.85
CA ALA A 51 -3.29 -5.37 -9.35
C ALA A 51 -2.06 -6.22 -9.58
N LEU A 52 -1.73 -7.06 -8.62
CA LEU A 52 -0.62 -8.00 -8.73
C LEU A 52 -1.10 -9.35 -9.27
N SER A 53 -0.19 -10.09 -9.87
CA SER A 53 -0.47 -11.40 -10.43
C SER A 53 0.41 -12.48 -9.79
N GLY A 54 0.27 -13.74 -10.26
CA GLY A 54 1.04 -14.85 -9.75
C GLY A 54 0.72 -15.14 -8.29
N GLU A 55 1.75 -15.32 -7.49
CA GLU A 55 1.60 -15.61 -6.05
C GLU A 55 0.93 -14.51 -5.27
N ARG A 56 0.94 -13.28 -5.80
CA ARG A 56 0.33 -12.12 -5.16
C ARG A 56 -1.04 -11.79 -5.74
N LYS A 57 -1.63 -12.71 -6.51
CA LYS A 57 -2.98 -12.50 -7.02
C LYS A 57 -3.95 -12.20 -5.88
N GLY A 58 -4.81 -11.21 -6.09
CA GLY A 58 -5.72 -10.73 -5.05
C GLY A 58 -5.18 -9.58 -4.23
N HIS A 59 -3.91 -9.23 -4.43
CA HIS A 59 -3.29 -8.06 -3.81
C HIS A 59 -3.12 -6.95 -4.83
N ARG A 60 -2.95 -5.73 -4.32
CA ARG A 60 -2.65 -4.56 -5.13
C ARG A 60 -1.39 -3.89 -4.59
N CYS A 61 -0.78 -3.08 -5.43
CA CYS A 61 0.46 -2.39 -5.10
C CYS A 61 0.36 -0.93 -5.50
N SER A 62 0.74 -0.03 -4.59
CA SER A 62 0.89 1.39 -4.89
C SER A 62 2.34 1.79 -4.67
N ARG A 63 2.82 2.78 -5.44
CA ARG A 63 4.16 3.33 -5.27
C ARG A 63 4.18 4.44 -4.24
N LEU A 64 5.20 4.43 -3.40
CA LEU A 64 5.46 5.50 -2.42
C LEU A 64 6.70 6.30 -2.78
N GLY A 65 7.34 5.99 -3.90
CA GLY A 65 8.56 6.59 -4.38
C GLY A 65 9.15 5.73 -5.48
N LEU A 66 10.39 5.98 -5.86
CA LEU A 66 11.00 5.24 -6.97
C LEU A 66 11.07 3.73 -6.72
N GLN A 67 11.40 3.34 -5.51
CA GLN A 67 11.58 1.93 -5.17
C GLN A 67 10.59 1.42 -4.15
N TRP A 68 9.98 2.30 -3.37
CA TRP A 68 9.13 1.91 -2.27
C TRP A 68 7.71 1.63 -2.73
N ARG A 69 7.13 0.57 -2.16
CA ARG A 69 5.78 0.12 -2.50
C ARG A 69 5.00 -0.25 -1.25
N VAL A 70 3.70 -0.02 -1.30
CA VAL A 70 2.77 -0.56 -0.33
C VAL A 70 1.96 -1.65 -1.01
N ILE A 71 1.94 -2.82 -0.40
CA ILE A 71 1.18 -3.98 -0.89
C ILE A 71 0.02 -4.20 0.05
N TYR A 72 -1.17 -4.28 -0.51
CA TYR A 72 -2.39 -4.38 0.27
C TYR A 72 -3.42 -5.25 -0.42
N ARG A 73 -4.43 -5.65 0.32
CA ARG A 73 -5.59 -6.32 -0.23
C ARG A 73 -6.85 -5.65 0.31
N VAL A 74 -7.94 -5.81 -0.43
CA VAL A 74 -9.22 -5.19 -0.12
C VAL A 74 -10.20 -6.26 0.32
N VAL A 75 -10.83 -6.05 1.47
CA VAL A 75 -11.93 -6.88 1.93
C VAL A 75 -13.18 -6.00 1.84
N ALA A 76 -13.79 -6.01 0.66
CA ALA A 76 -14.79 -5.02 0.28
C ALA A 76 -16.06 -5.06 1.11
N ASN A 77 -16.51 -6.26 1.49
CA ASN A 77 -17.78 -6.41 2.22
C ASN A 77 -17.76 -5.82 3.63
N VAL A 78 -16.58 -5.58 4.19
CA VAL A 78 -16.43 -4.93 5.49
C VAL A 78 -15.66 -3.62 5.42
N LEU A 79 -15.46 -3.08 4.23
CA LEU A 79 -14.75 -1.83 3.97
C LEU A 79 -13.39 -1.79 4.66
N LEU A 80 -12.61 -2.84 4.45
CA LEU A 80 -11.30 -3.00 5.09
C LEU A 80 -10.18 -3.06 4.05
N ILE A 81 -9.10 -2.33 4.31
CA ILE A 81 -7.86 -2.42 3.55
C ILE A 81 -6.81 -3.00 4.48
N GLN A 82 -6.26 -4.16 4.11
CA GLN A 82 -5.20 -4.82 4.86
C GLN A 82 -3.87 -4.52 4.20
N ILE A 83 -3.02 -3.77 4.88
CA ILE A 83 -1.68 -3.47 4.40
C ILE A 83 -0.77 -4.63 4.81
N VAL A 84 -0.21 -5.30 3.82
CA VAL A 84 0.57 -6.52 4.01
C VAL A 84 2.07 -6.22 4.10
N GLN A 85 2.55 -5.30 3.28
CA GLN A 85 3.97 -4.91 3.26
C GLN A 85 4.14 -3.48 2.84
N VAL A 86 5.19 -2.84 3.38
CA VAL A 86 5.71 -1.57 2.88
C VAL A 86 7.21 -1.80 2.69
N THR A 87 7.66 -1.85 1.45
CA THR A 87 8.99 -2.36 1.15
C THR A 87 9.57 -1.72 -0.11
N ALA A 88 10.89 -1.73 -0.21
CA ALA A 88 11.61 -1.33 -1.41
C ALA A 88 11.75 -2.48 -2.41
N HIS A 89 11.25 -3.67 -2.06
CA HIS A 89 11.35 -4.84 -2.93
C HIS A 89 10.37 -4.75 -4.09
N ASP A 90 10.81 -5.09 -5.30
CA ASP A 90 9.96 -5.06 -6.50
C ASP A 90 9.33 -6.43 -6.73
N TYR A 91 8.05 -6.56 -6.39
CA TYR A 91 7.32 -7.82 -6.53
C TYR A 91 6.83 -8.12 -7.94
N ARG A 92 7.07 -7.22 -8.88
CA ARG A 92 6.68 -7.44 -10.28
C ARG A 92 7.72 -8.23 -11.05
N ARG A 93 8.88 -8.46 -10.42
CA ARG A 93 9.96 -9.26 -11.00
C ARG A 93 10.07 -10.58 -10.27
N PRO A 94 10.25 -11.68 -11.01
CA PRO A 94 10.46 -12.99 -10.39
C PRO A 94 11.77 -13.05 -9.60
#